data_00ae7075044d72920d114cfa2b63bd7c
#
_entry.id   00ae7075044d72920d114cfa2b63bd7c
#
_cell.length_a   1.000
_cell.length_b   1.000
_cell.length_c   1.000
_cell.angle_alpha   90.00
_cell.angle_beta   90.00
_cell.angle_gamma   90.00
#
_symmetry.space_group_name_H-M   'P 1'
#
loop_
_entity.id
_entity.type
_entity.pdbx_description
1 polymer ?
#
loop_
_entity_poly.entity_id
_entity_poly.type
_entity_poly.pdbx_seq_one_letter_code
_entity_poly.pdbx_strand_id
1 'polypeptide(L)'
;MLPMHVIVSMLAVRIPLWPSSTPDHRRNAKGPEGKLLRGAAAARPRRARRIRQTADVLTRHAAAPDLVLRYGPADEHVADLRLTGARERAGDTPLAAKPLVIFLHGGFWRVAFDRAHTGPLAAALADEGFAVCTPEYRRTGQPGGGWPGTLDDIAAAVDLLPGLAAEAAGGMIDPGQTVLAGHSAGGHLALWAAGRLRLPAGSPWRSGPPQAVGVVGLAAVCDLAACYEQNLGDGAAAALTGGSPADYPDRYASADPVAMLPAGVPARLVHGTADDRVPCQMSLDYVKQARLAGDEADCEVLPGSGHFAMIDPPSAVWPRVVAAFGAMTTGAGRPGSRPADPDRS
;
A
#
# COMPACT_ATOMS: atom_id res chain seq x y z
N MET A 1 45.49 -24.12 12.66
CA MET A 1 44.27 -23.79 11.92
C MET A 1 43.54 -22.75 12.76
N LEU A 2 43.66 -21.47 12.35
CA LEU A 2 43.05 -20.33 13.03
C LEU A 2 41.76 -19.98 12.27
N PRO A 3 40.63 -19.61 12.93
CA PRO A 3 39.42 -19.20 12.23
C PRO A 3 39.57 -17.76 11.72
N MET A 4 39.25 -17.57 10.46
CA MET A 4 39.13 -16.26 9.80
C MET A 4 37.98 -15.46 10.45
N HIS A 5 38.32 -14.33 11.03
CA HIS A 5 37.34 -13.30 11.42
C HIS A 5 36.89 -12.56 10.16
N VAL A 6 35.61 -12.69 9.80
CA VAL A 6 34.97 -11.87 8.80
C VAL A 6 34.62 -10.52 9.44
N ILE A 7 35.35 -9.48 9.05
CA ILE A 7 35.02 -8.10 9.42
C ILE A 7 33.85 -7.68 8.56
N VAL A 8 32.66 -7.63 9.15
CA VAL A 8 31.48 -7.00 8.53
C VAL A 8 31.66 -5.49 8.66
N SER A 9 32.06 -4.86 7.56
CA SER A 9 32.11 -3.40 7.44
C SER A 9 30.65 -2.89 7.41
N MET A 10 30.20 -2.24 8.49
CA MET A 10 28.95 -1.51 8.52
C MET A 10 29.09 -0.28 7.63
N LEU A 11 28.68 -0.40 6.35
CA LEU A 11 28.37 0.77 5.54
C LEU A 11 27.12 1.42 6.11
N ALA A 12 27.30 2.60 6.69
CA ALA A 12 26.19 3.47 7.07
C ALA A 12 25.41 3.84 5.81
N VAL A 13 24.27 3.21 5.59
CA VAL A 13 23.32 3.55 4.52
C VAL A 13 22.80 4.96 4.85
N ARG A 14 23.27 5.95 4.10
CA ARG A 14 22.69 7.29 4.10
C ARG A 14 21.28 7.17 3.53
N ILE A 15 20.27 7.25 4.39
CA ILE A 15 18.89 7.36 3.95
C ILE A 15 18.77 8.66 3.16
N PRO A 16 18.40 8.64 1.88
CA PRO A 16 18.19 9.86 1.13
C PRO A 16 17.08 10.67 1.79
N LEU A 17 17.38 11.88 2.22
CA LEU A 17 16.36 12.83 2.67
C LEU A 17 15.40 13.04 1.51
N TRP A 18 14.14 12.77 1.75
CA TRP A 18 13.06 12.96 0.79
C TRP A 18 13.02 14.42 0.34
N PRO A 19 13.16 14.73 -0.97
CA PRO A 19 13.14 16.10 -1.44
C PRO A 19 11.78 16.74 -1.11
N SER A 20 11.81 17.89 -0.46
CA SER A 20 10.62 18.68 -0.18
C SER A 20 10.29 19.49 -1.43
N SER A 21 9.28 19.08 -2.20
CA SER A 21 8.73 19.86 -3.28
C SER A 21 7.96 21.06 -2.75
N THR A 22 8.62 22.22 -2.65
CA THR A 22 7.95 23.52 -2.58
C THR A 22 8.38 24.30 -3.81
N PRO A 23 7.45 24.76 -4.67
CA PRO A 23 7.80 25.67 -5.75
C PRO A 23 8.20 27.02 -5.16
N ASP A 24 9.43 27.46 -5.43
CA ASP A 24 9.92 28.82 -5.09
C ASP A 24 9.42 29.81 -6.13
N HIS A 25 8.22 30.34 -5.93
CA HIS A 25 7.72 31.48 -6.68
C HIS A 25 8.24 32.79 -6.09
N ARG A 26 9.52 33.09 -6.30
CA ARG A 26 10.02 34.46 -6.15
C ARG A 26 9.97 35.18 -7.48
N ARG A 27 8.85 35.84 -7.76
CA ARG A 27 8.83 36.99 -8.66
C ARG A 27 8.90 38.27 -7.86
N ASN A 28 9.89 39.09 -8.23
CA ASN A 28 10.15 40.44 -7.73
C ASN A 28 8.89 41.33 -7.70
N ALA A 29 8.57 41.86 -6.54
CA ALA A 29 7.82 43.11 -6.44
C ALA A 29 8.52 44.00 -5.41
N LYS A 30 9.13 45.07 -5.89
CA LYS A 30 9.58 46.20 -5.07
C LYS A 30 8.37 47.08 -4.73
N GLY A 31 8.11 47.31 -3.45
CA GLY A 31 7.15 48.26 -2.94
C GLY A 31 7.47 48.59 -1.47
N PRO A 32 7.12 49.80 -0.95
CA PRO A 32 7.88 50.51 0.07
C PRO A 32 7.57 50.08 1.52
N GLU A 33 8.56 50.31 2.32
CA GLU A 33 8.67 50.33 3.78
C GLU A 33 7.42 50.19 4.68
N GLY A 34 7.55 49.26 5.65
CA GLY A 34 6.92 49.43 6.95
C GLY A 34 5.95 48.36 7.39
N LYS A 35 6.45 47.42 8.14
CA LYS A 35 5.97 46.82 9.39
C LYS A 35 6.46 45.35 9.50
N LEU A 36 7.35 45.12 10.45
CA LEU A 36 7.69 43.75 10.89
C LEU A 36 6.45 43.01 11.37
N LEU A 37 5.98 42.04 10.62
CA LEU A 37 4.99 41.06 11.07
C LEU A 37 5.73 39.89 11.76
N ARG A 38 5.61 39.82 13.07
CA ARG A 38 5.96 38.69 13.91
C ARG A 38 4.96 37.54 13.58
N GLY A 39 5.31 36.67 12.63
CA GLY A 39 4.42 35.56 12.21
C GLY A 39 5.12 34.24 11.88
N ALA A 40 6.47 34.19 11.88
CA ALA A 40 7.20 33.02 11.36
C ALA A 40 7.62 31.96 12.41
N ALA A 41 7.28 32.12 13.69
CA ALA A 41 7.82 31.28 14.77
C ALA A 41 7.00 29.98 15.04
N ALA A 42 5.74 29.88 14.60
CA ALA A 42 4.87 28.76 14.97
C ALA A 42 4.94 27.54 14.02
N ALA A 43 5.44 27.69 12.79
CA ALA A 43 5.49 26.59 11.79
C ALA A 43 6.70 25.66 11.95
N ARG A 44 7.80 26.13 12.53
CA ARG A 44 9.05 25.37 12.68
C ARG A 44 8.93 24.11 13.57
N PRO A 45 8.29 24.14 14.76
CA PRO A 45 8.24 22.96 15.62
C PRO A 45 7.37 21.82 15.05
N ARG A 46 6.28 22.16 14.33
CA ARG A 46 5.41 21.16 13.70
C ARG A 46 6.12 20.42 12.56
N ARG A 47 6.88 21.14 11.73
CA ARG A 47 7.66 20.54 10.63
C ARG A 47 8.77 19.62 11.14
N ALA A 48 9.51 20.04 12.16
CA ALA A 48 10.58 19.23 12.76
C ALA A 48 10.03 17.96 13.41
N ARG A 49 8.88 18.02 14.11
CA ARG A 49 8.20 16.87 14.68
C ARG A 49 7.73 15.89 13.60
N ARG A 50 7.20 16.39 12.49
CA ARG A 50 6.76 15.60 11.35
C ARG A 50 7.90 14.87 10.66
N ILE A 51 9.04 15.52 10.43
CA ILE A 51 10.24 14.92 9.85
C ILE A 51 10.76 13.79 10.75
N ARG A 52 10.80 13.98 12.06
CA ARG A 52 11.19 12.92 13.02
C ARG A 52 10.22 11.74 12.97
N GLN A 53 8.93 11.97 13.03
CA GLN A 53 7.92 10.90 12.95
C GLN A 53 8.04 10.09 11.65
N THR A 54 8.27 10.74 10.51
CA THR A 54 8.49 10.06 9.22
C THR A 54 9.74 9.18 9.27
N ALA A 55 10.86 9.70 9.79
CA ALA A 55 12.10 8.93 9.91
C ALA A 55 11.92 7.74 10.86
N ASP A 56 11.25 7.94 11.99
CA ASP A 56 11.00 6.89 12.98
C ASP A 56 10.15 5.74 12.40
N VAL A 57 9.13 6.04 11.59
CA VAL A 57 8.28 5.02 10.95
C VAL A 57 9.07 4.20 9.93
N LEU A 58 9.83 4.87 9.06
CA LEU A 58 10.57 4.20 7.98
C LEU A 58 11.79 3.40 8.45
N THR A 59 12.32 3.70 9.64
CA THR A 59 13.51 3.04 10.20
C THR A 59 13.19 2.08 11.36
N ARG A 60 11.93 2.01 11.76
CA ARG A 60 11.52 1.11 12.85
C ARG A 60 11.66 -0.33 12.41
N HIS A 61 12.35 -1.13 13.21
CA HIS A 61 12.49 -2.56 12.98
C HIS A 61 11.29 -3.34 13.55
N ALA A 62 10.88 -4.37 12.81
CA ALA A 62 9.98 -5.40 13.31
C ALA A 62 10.78 -6.65 13.70
N ALA A 63 10.18 -7.54 14.48
CA ALA A 63 10.69 -8.89 14.65
C ALA A 63 10.79 -9.58 13.27
N ALA A 64 11.61 -10.62 13.17
CA ALA A 64 11.70 -11.42 11.95
C ALA A 64 10.32 -11.98 11.58
N PRO A 65 10.02 -12.18 10.28
CA PRO A 65 8.82 -12.89 9.85
C PRO A 65 8.87 -14.36 10.33
N ASP A 66 7.70 -14.97 10.44
CA ASP A 66 7.63 -16.40 10.78
C ASP A 66 8.16 -17.28 9.65
N LEU A 67 7.87 -16.89 8.41
CA LEU A 67 8.33 -17.57 7.20
C LEU A 67 8.70 -16.55 6.12
N VAL A 68 9.60 -16.94 5.22
CA VAL A 68 9.87 -16.21 3.98
C VAL A 68 9.49 -17.12 2.82
N LEU A 69 8.52 -16.68 2.05
CA LEU A 69 8.02 -17.40 0.87
C LEU A 69 8.73 -16.91 -0.39
N ARG A 70 8.92 -17.79 -1.38
CA ARG A 70 9.40 -17.42 -2.69
C ARG A 70 8.28 -17.67 -3.73
N TYR A 71 7.91 -16.63 -4.49
CA TYR A 71 6.84 -16.70 -5.47
C TYR A 71 7.32 -16.62 -6.93
N GLY A 72 8.64 -16.61 -7.17
CA GLY A 72 9.23 -16.60 -8.51
C GLY A 72 10.75 -16.68 -8.49
N PRO A 73 11.40 -16.60 -9.68
CA PRO A 73 12.84 -16.84 -9.81
C PRO A 73 13.73 -15.63 -9.47
N ALA A 74 13.22 -14.38 -9.55
CA ALA A 74 14.03 -13.21 -9.26
C ALA A 74 14.34 -13.09 -7.75
N ASP A 75 15.40 -12.37 -7.40
CA ASP A 75 15.78 -12.15 -6.00
C ASP A 75 14.70 -11.41 -5.22
N GLU A 76 13.98 -10.51 -5.88
CA GLU A 76 12.84 -9.77 -5.32
C GLU A 76 11.58 -10.62 -5.17
N HIS A 77 11.49 -11.79 -5.81
CA HIS A 77 10.30 -12.65 -5.72
C HIS A 77 10.24 -13.40 -4.38
N VAL A 78 10.31 -12.64 -3.30
CA VAL A 78 10.22 -13.12 -1.91
C VAL A 78 9.13 -12.35 -1.16
N ALA A 79 8.51 -12.99 -0.17
CA ALA A 79 7.49 -12.38 0.67
C ALA A 79 7.67 -12.79 2.12
N ASP A 80 7.60 -11.84 3.03
CA ASP A 80 7.59 -12.12 4.46
C ASP A 80 6.17 -12.50 4.89
N LEU A 81 6.01 -13.67 5.49
CA LEU A 81 4.74 -14.12 6.07
C LEU A 81 4.79 -14.02 7.59
N ARG A 82 3.79 -13.35 8.16
CA ARG A 82 3.57 -13.21 9.59
C ARG A 82 2.26 -13.86 9.96
N LEU A 83 2.33 -14.74 10.95
CA LEU A 83 1.19 -15.49 11.47
C LEU A 83 0.92 -15.00 12.89
N THR A 84 -0.32 -14.76 13.23
CA THR A 84 -0.68 -14.39 14.58
C THR A 84 -0.24 -15.46 15.54
N GLY A 85 0.39 -15.07 16.65
CA GLY A 85 0.51 -15.83 17.90
C GLY A 85 0.41 -17.34 17.79
N ALA A 86 1.27 -17.98 16.95
CA ALA A 86 1.48 -19.43 17.00
C ALA A 86 1.91 -19.89 18.42
N ARG A 87 2.07 -18.94 19.34
CA ARG A 87 2.42 -19.17 20.76
C ARG A 87 1.23 -19.25 21.69
N GLU A 88 0.01 -18.96 21.25
CA GLU A 88 -1.15 -19.02 22.13
C GLU A 88 -1.97 -20.27 21.88
N ARG A 89 -1.78 -21.19 22.82
CA ARG A 89 -2.65 -22.29 23.23
C ARG A 89 -2.59 -23.58 22.43
N ALA A 90 -1.73 -24.46 22.92
CA ALA A 90 -2.03 -25.89 22.97
C ALA A 90 -3.36 -26.10 23.77
N GLY A 91 -4.48 -25.91 23.10
CA GLY A 91 -5.83 -26.16 23.60
C GLY A 91 -6.70 -26.72 22.48
N ASP A 92 -7.39 -27.78 22.76
CA ASP A 92 -8.06 -28.73 21.86
C ASP A 92 -9.17 -28.20 20.92
N THR A 93 -9.25 -26.93 20.59
CA THR A 93 -10.21 -26.44 19.62
C THR A 93 -9.49 -26.00 18.34
N PRO A 94 -9.84 -26.53 17.15
CA PRO A 94 -9.31 -26.04 15.90
C PRO A 94 -9.66 -24.55 15.79
N LEU A 95 -8.63 -23.68 15.76
CA LEU A 95 -8.83 -22.26 15.50
C LEU A 95 -9.38 -22.13 14.07
N ALA A 96 -10.38 -21.26 13.90
CA ALA A 96 -10.84 -20.90 12.56
C ALA A 96 -9.67 -20.38 11.74
N ALA A 97 -9.60 -20.77 10.47
CA ALA A 97 -8.58 -20.30 9.56
C ALA A 97 -8.64 -18.78 9.43
N LYS A 98 -7.48 -18.13 9.42
CA LYS A 98 -7.36 -16.67 9.46
C LYS A 98 -7.47 -16.06 8.07
N PRO A 99 -8.03 -14.85 7.96
CA PRO A 99 -7.97 -14.09 6.73
C PRO A 99 -6.53 -13.69 6.42
N LEU A 100 -6.20 -13.72 5.13
CA LEU A 100 -4.89 -13.32 4.62
C LEU A 100 -4.92 -11.86 4.15
N VAL A 101 -3.94 -11.07 4.56
CA VAL A 101 -3.66 -9.77 4.00
C VAL A 101 -2.40 -9.87 3.14
N ILE A 102 -2.51 -9.57 1.83
CA ILE A 102 -1.34 -9.32 0.98
C ILE A 102 -1.11 -7.83 0.99
N PHE A 103 -0.05 -7.38 1.69
CA PHE A 103 0.25 -5.98 1.89
C PHE A 103 1.42 -5.51 1.02
N LEU A 104 1.15 -4.62 0.06
CA LEU A 104 2.11 -4.06 -0.87
C LEU A 104 2.70 -2.77 -0.30
N HIS A 105 4.05 -2.72 -0.25
CA HIS A 105 4.74 -1.57 0.32
C HIS A 105 4.74 -0.35 -0.61
N GLY A 106 4.90 0.85 -0.02
CA GLY A 106 5.02 2.11 -0.73
C GLY A 106 6.46 2.44 -1.14
N GLY A 107 6.68 3.72 -1.50
CA GLY A 107 8.00 4.24 -1.86
C GLY A 107 8.07 4.75 -3.29
N PHE A 108 6.96 5.19 -3.88
CA PHE A 108 6.87 5.67 -5.26
C PHE A 108 7.48 4.71 -6.29
N TRP A 109 7.31 3.40 -6.07
CA TRP A 109 7.85 2.34 -6.93
C TRP A 109 9.37 2.39 -7.13
N ARG A 110 10.12 3.06 -6.25
CA ARG A 110 11.58 3.27 -6.37
C ARG A 110 12.37 2.29 -5.52
N VAL A 111 13.52 1.87 -6.04
CA VAL A 111 14.44 0.94 -5.36
C VAL A 111 14.92 1.39 -3.99
N ALA A 112 14.83 2.69 -3.68
CA ALA A 112 15.22 3.25 -2.38
C ALA A 112 14.38 2.74 -1.18
N PHE A 113 13.24 2.11 -1.44
CA PHE A 113 12.33 1.58 -0.42
C PHE A 113 12.00 0.14 -0.74
N ASP A 114 11.98 -0.69 0.29
CA ASP A 114 11.65 -2.10 0.22
C ASP A 114 10.55 -2.46 1.21
N ARG A 115 10.16 -3.75 1.27
CA ARG A 115 9.13 -4.25 2.17
C ARG A 115 9.46 -4.12 3.67
N ALA A 116 10.73 -3.98 4.04
CA ALA A 116 11.15 -4.00 5.44
C ALA A 116 10.51 -2.87 6.26
N HIS A 117 10.31 -1.68 5.67
CA HIS A 117 9.69 -0.56 6.38
C HIS A 117 8.21 -0.80 6.75
N THR A 118 7.54 -1.76 6.11
CA THR A 118 6.17 -2.15 6.44
C THR A 118 6.10 -3.30 7.46
N GLY A 119 7.25 -3.84 7.86
CA GLY A 119 7.36 -4.91 8.85
C GLY A 119 6.64 -4.62 10.17
N PRO A 120 6.77 -3.41 10.78
CA PRO A 120 6.05 -3.05 12.00
C PRO A 120 4.53 -3.06 11.85
N LEU A 121 4.00 -2.56 10.72
CA LEU A 121 2.57 -2.63 10.40
C LEU A 121 2.13 -4.08 10.25
N ALA A 122 2.89 -4.88 9.49
CA ALA A 122 2.55 -6.29 9.26
C ALA A 122 2.54 -7.11 10.56
N ALA A 123 3.48 -6.86 11.46
CA ALA A 123 3.50 -7.48 12.78
C ALA A 123 2.28 -7.08 13.61
N ALA A 124 1.93 -5.78 13.64
CA ALA A 124 0.78 -5.30 14.38
C ALA A 124 -0.56 -5.82 13.82
N LEU A 125 -0.71 -5.94 12.50
CA LEU A 125 -1.90 -6.59 11.90
C LEU A 125 -1.95 -8.08 12.23
N ALA A 126 -0.80 -8.74 12.32
CA ALA A 126 -0.74 -10.11 12.77
C ALA A 126 -1.21 -10.25 14.22
N ASP A 127 -0.87 -9.34 15.12
CA ASP A 127 -1.35 -9.29 16.50
C ASP A 127 -2.87 -9.06 16.58
N GLU A 128 -3.46 -8.39 15.58
CA GLU A 128 -4.92 -8.18 15.44
C GLU A 128 -5.66 -9.39 14.83
N GLY A 129 -4.98 -10.48 14.52
CA GLY A 129 -5.62 -11.74 14.10
C GLY A 129 -5.55 -12.05 12.61
N PHE A 130 -4.86 -11.27 11.80
CA PHE A 130 -4.65 -11.54 10.38
C PHE A 130 -3.39 -12.40 10.15
N ALA A 131 -3.37 -13.19 9.08
CA ALA A 131 -2.13 -13.61 8.47
C ALA A 131 -1.68 -12.50 7.51
N VAL A 132 -0.42 -12.07 7.57
CA VAL A 132 0.05 -10.93 6.75
C VAL A 132 1.24 -11.34 5.91
N CYS A 133 1.07 -11.26 4.58
CA CYS A 133 2.11 -11.54 3.60
C CYS A 133 2.55 -10.23 2.93
N THR A 134 3.83 -9.89 3.05
CA THR A 134 4.40 -8.66 2.48
C THR A 134 5.39 -9.02 1.38
N PRO A 135 4.98 -9.03 0.10
CA PRO A 135 5.89 -9.31 -1.00
C PRO A 135 6.84 -8.13 -1.27
N GLU A 136 8.06 -8.48 -1.70
CA GLU A 136 8.94 -7.59 -2.41
C GLU A 136 8.60 -7.65 -3.90
N TYR A 137 8.99 -6.66 -4.68
CA TYR A 137 8.80 -6.58 -6.13
C TYR A 137 9.89 -5.71 -6.75
N ARG A 138 10.20 -5.92 -8.04
CA ARG A 138 11.16 -5.09 -8.77
C ARG A 138 10.64 -3.67 -8.92
N ARG A 139 11.50 -2.69 -8.67
CA ARG A 139 11.18 -1.25 -8.61
C ARG A 139 12.02 -0.47 -9.61
N THR A 140 11.56 0.72 -9.96
CA THR A 140 12.32 1.65 -10.80
C THR A 140 13.68 1.94 -10.18
N GLY A 141 14.72 1.92 -11.02
CA GLY A 141 16.12 2.08 -10.60
C GLY A 141 16.88 0.76 -10.39
N GLN A 142 16.22 -0.40 -10.59
CA GLN A 142 16.86 -1.71 -10.61
C GLN A 142 16.54 -2.47 -11.91
N PRO A 143 17.35 -3.47 -12.29
CA PRO A 143 17.13 -4.24 -13.52
C PRO A 143 15.74 -4.87 -13.55
N GLY A 144 15.01 -4.66 -14.64
CA GLY A 144 13.65 -5.18 -14.82
C GLY A 144 12.55 -4.49 -14.00
N GLY A 145 12.88 -3.46 -13.20
CA GLY A 145 11.89 -2.66 -12.48
C GLY A 145 11.24 -1.59 -13.35
N GLY A 146 10.10 -1.08 -12.94
CA GLY A 146 9.24 -0.22 -13.75
C GLY A 146 8.38 -1.04 -14.70
N TRP A 147 7.93 -0.43 -15.80
CA TRP A 147 7.13 -1.08 -16.81
C TRP A 147 7.94 -2.06 -17.67
N PRO A 148 7.50 -3.31 -17.91
CA PRO A 148 6.32 -3.94 -17.32
C PRO A 148 6.62 -4.66 -15.99
N GLY A 149 7.89 -4.84 -15.62
CA GLY A 149 8.36 -5.80 -14.63
C GLY A 149 7.80 -5.59 -13.22
N THR A 150 7.53 -4.34 -12.78
CA THR A 150 6.85 -4.11 -11.50
C THR A 150 5.45 -4.73 -11.52
N LEU A 151 4.70 -4.57 -12.61
CA LEU A 151 3.35 -5.11 -12.73
C LEU A 151 3.36 -6.64 -12.93
N ASP A 152 4.37 -7.18 -13.61
CA ASP A 152 4.59 -8.63 -13.73
C ASP A 152 4.74 -9.26 -12.35
N ASP A 153 5.57 -8.66 -11.50
CA ASP A 153 5.84 -9.16 -10.15
C ASP A 153 4.61 -9.09 -9.26
N ILE A 154 3.87 -7.98 -9.32
CA ILE A 154 2.63 -7.82 -8.54
C ILE A 154 1.56 -8.82 -9.00
N ALA A 155 1.40 -9.03 -10.32
CA ALA A 155 0.48 -10.03 -10.84
C ALA A 155 0.83 -11.42 -10.31
N ALA A 156 2.10 -11.82 -10.42
CA ALA A 156 2.58 -13.11 -9.91
C ALA A 156 2.39 -13.22 -8.37
N ALA A 157 2.71 -12.18 -7.62
CA ALA A 157 2.57 -12.18 -6.17
C ALA A 157 1.12 -12.41 -5.72
N VAL A 158 0.16 -11.64 -6.28
CA VAL A 158 -1.25 -11.75 -5.85
C VAL A 158 -1.92 -13.03 -6.34
N ASP A 159 -1.41 -13.65 -7.41
CA ASP A 159 -1.95 -14.90 -7.94
C ASP A 159 -1.40 -16.13 -7.19
N LEU A 160 -0.14 -16.10 -6.74
CA LEU A 160 0.54 -17.26 -6.17
C LEU A 160 0.55 -17.26 -4.63
N LEU A 161 0.73 -16.09 -4.01
CA LEU A 161 0.94 -16.03 -2.56
C LEU A 161 -0.24 -16.51 -1.71
N PRO A 162 -1.53 -16.37 -2.09
CA PRO A 162 -2.61 -16.94 -1.29
C PRO A 162 -2.48 -18.47 -1.10
N GLY A 163 -2.20 -19.19 -2.18
CA GLY A 163 -1.98 -20.63 -2.14
C GLY A 163 -0.71 -21.02 -1.39
N LEU A 164 0.41 -20.37 -1.70
CA LEU A 164 1.70 -20.61 -1.05
C LEU A 164 1.66 -20.35 0.47
N ALA A 165 0.99 -19.27 0.88
CA ALA A 165 0.85 -18.92 2.30
C ALA A 165 -0.04 -19.94 3.03
N ALA A 166 -1.15 -20.37 2.43
CA ALA A 166 -2.03 -21.37 3.02
C ALA A 166 -1.33 -22.72 3.17
N GLU A 167 -0.58 -23.16 2.17
CA GLU A 167 0.23 -24.38 2.21
C GLU A 167 1.31 -24.30 3.31
N ALA A 168 2.10 -23.23 3.31
CA ALA A 168 3.19 -23.04 4.27
C ALA A 168 2.69 -22.91 5.72
N ALA A 169 1.48 -22.38 5.91
CA ALA A 169 0.86 -22.24 7.21
C ALA A 169 0.08 -23.49 7.68
N GLY A 170 0.10 -24.59 6.92
CA GLY A 170 -0.53 -25.86 7.34
C GLY A 170 -2.04 -25.74 7.61
N GLY A 171 -2.77 -24.95 6.83
CA GLY A 171 -4.22 -24.78 6.94
C GLY A 171 -4.67 -23.70 7.95
N MET A 172 -3.75 -22.96 8.57
CA MET A 172 -4.09 -21.84 9.46
C MET A 172 -4.60 -20.60 8.73
N ILE A 173 -4.51 -20.54 7.41
CA ILE A 173 -4.94 -19.43 6.55
C ILE A 173 -6.09 -19.88 5.66
N ASP A 174 -7.11 -19.03 5.56
CA ASP A 174 -8.16 -19.16 4.54
C ASP A 174 -7.81 -18.29 3.33
N PRO A 175 -7.30 -18.86 2.23
CA PRO A 175 -6.98 -18.10 1.03
C PRO A 175 -8.21 -17.49 0.36
N GLY A 176 -9.43 -18.03 0.62
CA GLY A 176 -10.69 -17.46 0.17
C GLY A 176 -11.11 -16.18 0.90
N GLN A 177 -10.40 -15.82 1.99
CA GLN A 177 -10.56 -14.57 2.73
C GLN A 177 -9.34 -13.65 2.53
N THR A 178 -8.79 -13.59 1.30
CA THR A 178 -7.66 -12.72 0.99
C THR A 178 -8.11 -11.28 0.79
N VAL A 179 -7.46 -10.35 1.51
CA VAL A 179 -7.58 -8.90 1.33
C VAL A 179 -6.31 -8.39 0.65
N LEU A 180 -6.45 -7.70 -0.47
CA LEU A 180 -5.33 -6.96 -1.07
C LEU A 180 -5.20 -5.63 -0.35
N ALA A 181 -4.00 -5.24 -0.01
CA ALA A 181 -3.79 -3.97 0.68
C ALA A 181 -2.46 -3.33 0.30
N GLY A 182 -2.33 -2.03 0.53
CA GLY A 182 -1.07 -1.36 0.35
C GLY A 182 -1.09 0.10 0.79
N HIS A 183 0.11 0.62 0.96
CA HIS A 183 0.34 2.01 1.34
C HIS A 183 0.90 2.81 0.18
N SER A 184 0.37 4.03 -0.07
CA SER A 184 0.93 4.94 -1.07
C SER A 184 1.01 4.30 -2.46
N ALA A 185 2.19 4.17 -3.06
CA ALA A 185 2.44 3.42 -4.29
C ALA A 185 2.02 1.94 -4.19
N GLY A 186 2.12 1.31 -3.02
CA GLY A 186 1.60 -0.04 -2.79
C GLY A 186 0.09 -0.09 -2.79
N GLY A 187 -0.58 0.99 -2.33
CA GLY A 187 -2.02 1.14 -2.46
C GLY A 187 -2.48 1.21 -3.93
N HIS A 188 -1.70 1.91 -4.78
CA HIS A 188 -1.89 1.87 -6.22
C HIS A 188 -1.85 0.44 -6.76
N LEU A 189 -0.79 -0.31 -6.41
CA LEU A 189 -0.59 -1.68 -6.88
C LEU A 189 -1.70 -2.63 -6.39
N ALA A 190 -2.22 -2.43 -5.18
CA ALA A 190 -3.32 -3.22 -4.64
C ALA A 190 -4.64 -2.96 -5.38
N LEU A 191 -4.97 -1.69 -5.63
CA LEU A 191 -6.15 -1.30 -6.42
C LEU A 191 -6.03 -1.76 -7.87
N TRP A 192 -4.85 -1.62 -8.48
CA TRP A 192 -4.56 -2.15 -9.81
C TRP A 192 -4.78 -3.67 -9.87
N ALA A 193 -4.22 -4.41 -8.92
CA ALA A 193 -4.33 -5.86 -8.88
C ALA A 193 -5.79 -6.34 -8.80
N ALA A 194 -6.63 -5.61 -8.06
CA ALA A 194 -8.06 -5.88 -7.98
C ALA A 194 -8.80 -5.63 -9.29
N GLY A 195 -8.41 -4.61 -10.06
CA GLY A 195 -9.03 -4.23 -11.33
C GLY A 195 -8.60 -5.07 -12.54
N ARG A 196 -7.67 -6.02 -12.43
CA ARG A 196 -7.05 -6.76 -13.54
C ARG A 196 -8.03 -7.48 -14.47
N LEU A 197 -9.23 -7.83 -14.00
CA LEU A 197 -10.29 -8.39 -14.85
C LEU A 197 -10.69 -7.42 -15.99
N ARG A 198 -10.50 -6.12 -15.82
CA ARG A 198 -10.85 -5.08 -16.82
C ARG A 198 -9.80 -4.91 -17.91
N LEU A 199 -8.61 -5.44 -17.71
CA LEU A 199 -7.58 -5.41 -18.74
C LEU A 199 -8.03 -6.10 -20.03
N PRO A 200 -7.56 -5.67 -21.20
CA PRO A 200 -7.86 -6.31 -22.47
C PRO A 200 -7.61 -7.82 -22.45
N ALA A 201 -8.40 -8.58 -23.20
CA ALA A 201 -8.30 -10.05 -23.23
C ALA A 201 -6.90 -10.59 -23.58
N GLY A 202 -6.10 -9.82 -24.34
CA GLY A 202 -4.72 -10.15 -24.68
C GLY A 202 -3.68 -9.68 -23.68
N SER A 203 -4.06 -8.99 -22.59
CA SER A 203 -3.11 -8.54 -21.58
C SER A 203 -2.55 -9.75 -20.79
N PRO A 204 -1.21 -9.83 -20.60
CA PRO A 204 -0.61 -10.89 -19.80
C PRO A 204 -1.01 -10.85 -18.33
N TRP A 205 -1.48 -9.69 -17.86
CA TRP A 205 -1.90 -9.50 -16.47
C TRP A 205 -3.40 -9.71 -16.24
N ARG A 206 -4.19 -9.92 -17.30
CA ARG A 206 -5.62 -10.14 -17.12
C ARG A 206 -5.82 -11.41 -16.30
N SER A 207 -6.53 -11.27 -15.18
CA SER A 207 -6.95 -12.39 -14.35
C SER A 207 -8.41 -12.77 -14.61
N GLY A 208 -8.84 -13.90 -14.06
CA GLY A 208 -10.25 -14.20 -13.81
C GLY A 208 -10.85 -13.25 -12.77
N PRO A 209 -12.06 -13.54 -12.26
CA PRO A 209 -12.64 -12.77 -11.16
C PRO A 209 -11.64 -12.64 -10.01
N PRO A 210 -11.54 -11.46 -9.37
CA PRO A 210 -10.65 -11.27 -8.24
C PRO A 210 -10.89 -12.30 -7.15
N GLN A 211 -9.84 -12.96 -6.69
CA GLN A 211 -9.93 -13.92 -5.58
C GLN A 211 -9.89 -13.22 -4.21
N ALA A 212 -9.74 -11.90 -4.21
CA ALA A 212 -9.75 -11.09 -3.01
C ALA A 212 -11.19 -10.73 -2.60
N VAL A 213 -11.45 -10.73 -1.30
CA VAL A 213 -12.75 -10.30 -0.74
C VAL A 213 -12.88 -8.78 -0.68
N GLY A 214 -11.78 -8.04 -0.85
CA GLY A 214 -11.76 -6.58 -0.90
C GLY A 214 -10.35 -6.01 -0.98
N VAL A 215 -10.29 -4.68 -1.10
CA VAL A 215 -9.04 -3.92 -1.16
C VAL A 215 -9.00 -2.87 -0.05
N VAL A 216 -7.85 -2.74 0.64
CA VAL A 216 -7.59 -1.65 1.58
C VAL A 216 -6.44 -0.78 1.08
N GLY A 217 -6.75 0.48 0.77
CA GLY A 217 -5.77 1.48 0.34
C GLY A 217 -5.44 2.48 1.44
N LEU A 218 -4.20 2.49 1.91
CA LEU A 218 -3.72 3.41 2.94
C LEU A 218 -2.96 4.57 2.27
N ALA A 219 -3.51 5.79 2.30
CA ALA A 219 -2.94 6.97 1.63
C ALA A 219 -2.52 6.66 0.17
N ALA A 220 -3.36 5.93 -0.55
CA ALA A 220 -3.05 5.30 -1.82
C ALA A 220 -2.91 6.31 -2.97
N VAL A 221 -2.01 6.05 -3.91
CA VAL A 221 -2.02 6.69 -5.23
C VAL A 221 -3.08 5.97 -6.07
N CYS A 222 -4.28 6.54 -6.15
CA CYS A 222 -5.42 5.88 -6.80
C CYS A 222 -5.56 6.23 -8.28
N ASP A 223 -4.90 7.30 -8.73
CA ASP A 223 -4.96 7.85 -10.08
C ASP A 223 -3.53 8.14 -10.56
N LEU A 224 -3.06 7.34 -11.50
CA LEU A 224 -1.69 7.40 -11.98
C LEU A 224 -1.46 8.61 -12.92
N ALA A 225 -2.48 8.97 -13.70
CA ALA A 225 -2.43 10.15 -14.57
C ALA A 225 -2.39 11.43 -13.72
N ALA A 226 -3.23 11.56 -12.70
CA ALA A 226 -3.18 12.68 -11.76
C ALA A 226 -1.87 12.73 -10.96
N CYS A 227 -1.29 11.56 -10.61
CA CYS A 227 0.02 11.47 -10.01
C CYS A 227 1.11 12.07 -10.91
N TYR A 228 1.04 11.81 -12.22
CA TYR A 228 1.93 12.40 -13.21
C TYR A 228 1.73 13.92 -13.33
N GLU A 229 0.49 14.37 -13.51
CA GLU A 229 0.14 15.79 -13.70
C GLU A 229 0.57 16.65 -12.51
N GLN A 230 0.42 16.15 -11.30
CA GLN A 230 0.82 16.80 -10.06
C GLN A 230 2.31 16.62 -9.74
N ASN A 231 3.07 15.93 -10.59
CA ASN A 231 4.49 15.62 -10.40
C ASN A 231 4.79 14.99 -9.02
N LEU A 232 3.88 14.13 -8.53
CA LEU A 232 4.08 13.50 -7.22
C LEU A 232 5.32 12.61 -7.24
N GLY A 233 6.10 12.71 -6.16
CA GLY A 233 7.35 11.95 -6.04
C GLY A 233 8.38 12.28 -7.11
N ASP A 234 8.44 13.54 -7.60
CA ASP A 234 9.40 14.00 -8.60
C ASP A 234 9.44 13.09 -9.85
N GLY A 235 8.30 13.00 -10.55
CA GLY A 235 8.15 12.22 -11.78
C GLY A 235 8.03 10.71 -11.58
N ALA A 236 7.57 10.26 -10.41
CA ALA A 236 7.51 8.84 -10.08
C ALA A 236 6.60 8.03 -11.03
N ALA A 237 5.45 8.59 -11.46
CA ALA A 237 4.56 7.94 -12.40
C ALA A 237 5.24 7.76 -13.77
N ALA A 238 5.92 8.80 -14.28
CA ALA A 238 6.69 8.70 -15.51
C ALA A 238 7.83 7.69 -15.41
N ALA A 239 8.52 7.61 -14.27
CA ALA A 239 9.56 6.61 -14.04
C ALA A 239 8.99 5.18 -14.05
N LEU A 240 7.81 4.97 -13.47
CA LEU A 240 7.14 3.66 -13.48
C LEU A 240 6.74 3.24 -14.90
N THR A 241 6.08 4.14 -15.65
CA THR A 241 5.50 3.84 -16.96
C THR A 241 6.46 4.02 -18.13
N GLY A 242 7.60 4.69 -17.91
CA GLY A 242 8.60 4.99 -18.91
C GLY A 242 8.40 6.34 -19.62
N GLY A 243 7.41 7.16 -19.23
CA GLY A 243 7.16 8.47 -19.78
C GLY A 243 5.80 9.06 -19.43
N SER A 244 5.35 10.04 -20.22
CA SER A 244 4.08 10.73 -19.98
C SER A 244 2.86 9.93 -20.43
N PRO A 245 1.63 10.28 -19.94
CA PRO A 245 0.39 9.71 -20.46
C PRO A 245 0.20 9.95 -21.97
N ALA A 246 0.72 11.06 -22.49
CA ALA A 246 0.65 11.38 -23.91
C ALA A 246 1.57 10.49 -24.77
N ASP A 247 2.77 10.14 -24.23
CA ASP A 247 3.73 9.28 -24.93
C ASP A 247 3.34 7.79 -24.82
N TYR A 248 2.71 7.39 -23.71
CA TYR A 248 2.39 5.99 -23.40
C TYR A 248 0.94 5.79 -22.92
N PRO A 249 -0.07 6.21 -23.70
CA PRO A 249 -1.47 6.15 -23.27
C PRO A 249 -1.92 4.74 -22.89
N ASP A 250 -1.47 3.71 -23.63
CA ASP A 250 -1.83 2.32 -23.35
C ASP A 250 -1.27 1.79 -22.05
N ARG A 251 -0.07 2.29 -21.64
CA ARG A 251 0.52 1.92 -20.36
C ARG A 251 -0.26 2.50 -19.20
N TYR A 252 -0.65 3.78 -19.30
CA TYR A 252 -1.50 4.40 -18.30
C TYR A 252 -2.88 3.74 -18.26
N ALA A 253 -3.53 3.49 -19.40
CA ALA A 253 -4.80 2.77 -19.45
C ALA A 253 -4.74 1.38 -18.80
N SER A 254 -3.56 0.71 -18.86
CA SER A 254 -3.36 -0.62 -18.28
C SER A 254 -2.84 -0.61 -16.84
N ALA A 255 -2.30 0.51 -16.36
CA ALA A 255 -1.69 0.62 -15.03
C ALA A 255 -2.49 1.50 -14.06
N ASP A 256 -3.41 2.33 -14.54
CA ASP A 256 -4.13 3.27 -13.70
C ASP A 256 -5.40 2.66 -13.11
N PRO A 257 -5.52 2.56 -11.76
CA PRO A 257 -6.70 1.98 -11.11
C PRO A 257 -8.01 2.66 -11.48
N VAL A 258 -8.01 3.98 -11.67
CA VAL A 258 -9.21 4.73 -12.09
C VAL A 258 -9.68 4.29 -13.48
N ALA A 259 -8.75 4.04 -14.40
CA ALA A 259 -9.08 3.59 -15.76
C ALA A 259 -9.64 2.16 -15.79
N MET A 260 -9.48 1.40 -14.70
CA MET A 260 -9.90 0.00 -14.57
C MET A 260 -11.20 -0.18 -13.77
N LEU A 261 -11.91 0.90 -13.48
CA LEU A 261 -13.21 0.82 -12.80
C LEU A 261 -14.33 0.34 -13.75
N PRO A 262 -15.32 -0.42 -13.25
CA PRO A 262 -15.43 -0.97 -11.91
C PRO A 262 -14.46 -2.14 -11.69
N ALA A 263 -13.79 -2.17 -10.52
CA ALA A 263 -12.88 -3.27 -10.16
C ALA A 263 -13.62 -4.58 -9.82
N GLY A 264 -14.85 -4.46 -9.36
CA GLY A 264 -15.71 -5.60 -9.03
C GLY A 264 -15.44 -6.22 -7.65
N VAL A 265 -14.67 -5.53 -6.79
CA VAL A 265 -14.47 -5.87 -5.38
C VAL A 265 -14.65 -4.63 -4.52
N PRO A 266 -15.14 -4.78 -3.26
CA PRO A 266 -15.24 -3.68 -2.33
C PRO A 266 -13.88 -3.03 -2.07
N ALA A 267 -13.83 -1.68 -2.03
CA ALA A 267 -12.63 -0.92 -1.73
C ALA A 267 -12.83 -0.03 -0.49
N ARG A 268 -11.91 -0.11 0.45
CA ARG A 268 -11.88 0.73 1.65
C ARG A 268 -10.59 1.53 1.66
N LEU A 269 -10.71 2.86 1.55
CA LEU A 269 -9.56 3.75 1.60
C LEU A 269 -9.47 4.44 2.96
N VAL A 270 -8.26 4.69 3.44
CA VAL A 270 -7.99 5.46 4.67
C VAL A 270 -6.96 6.52 4.33
N HIS A 271 -7.28 7.80 4.53
CA HIS A 271 -6.41 8.89 4.12
C HIS A 271 -6.42 10.05 5.10
N GLY A 272 -5.25 10.62 5.36
CA GLY A 272 -5.08 11.75 6.27
C GLY A 272 -5.17 13.11 5.57
N THR A 273 -5.87 14.08 6.17
CA THR A 273 -6.01 15.42 5.58
C THR A 273 -4.73 16.25 5.58
N ALA A 274 -3.72 15.85 6.37
CA ALA A 274 -2.42 16.52 6.41
C ALA A 274 -1.34 15.73 5.65
N ASP A 275 -1.74 14.86 4.72
CA ASP A 275 -0.84 14.17 3.82
C ASP A 275 -0.14 15.18 2.89
N ASP A 276 1.21 15.16 2.90
CA ASP A 276 2.06 16.04 2.10
C ASP A 276 2.76 15.31 0.95
N ARG A 277 2.39 14.06 0.70
CA ARG A 277 2.94 13.20 -0.35
C ARG A 277 1.92 12.87 -1.42
N VAL A 278 0.74 12.45 -0.99
CA VAL A 278 -0.40 12.12 -1.84
C VAL A 278 -1.60 12.92 -1.34
N PRO A 279 -2.20 13.80 -2.14
CA PRO A 279 -3.36 14.56 -1.72
C PRO A 279 -4.53 13.65 -1.32
N CYS A 280 -5.14 13.89 -0.16
CA CYS A 280 -6.32 13.14 0.30
C CYS A 280 -7.47 13.19 -0.72
N GLN A 281 -7.56 14.27 -1.50
CA GLN A 281 -8.55 14.43 -2.56
C GLN A 281 -8.49 13.30 -3.60
N MET A 282 -7.31 12.75 -3.90
CA MET A 282 -7.17 11.64 -4.84
C MET A 282 -7.97 10.40 -4.41
N SER A 283 -7.96 10.07 -3.11
CA SER A 283 -8.79 8.97 -2.58
C SER A 283 -10.29 9.27 -2.64
N LEU A 284 -10.69 10.51 -2.37
CA LEU A 284 -12.10 10.92 -2.46
C LEU A 284 -12.61 10.86 -3.89
N ASP A 285 -11.80 11.31 -4.85
CA ASP A 285 -12.15 11.28 -6.27
C ASP A 285 -12.24 9.85 -6.80
N TYR A 286 -11.32 8.98 -6.40
CA TYR A 286 -11.39 7.55 -6.73
C TYR A 286 -12.69 6.91 -6.22
N VAL A 287 -13.03 7.10 -4.93
CA VAL A 287 -14.27 6.55 -4.35
C VAL A 287 -15.50 7.05 -5.07
N LYS A 288 -15.53 8.34 -5.43
CA LYS A 288 -16.64 8.91 -6.22
C LYS A 288 -16.77 8.22 -7.58
N GLN A 289 -15.66 8.02 -8.29
CA GLN A 289 -15.67 7.37 -9.61
C GLN A 289 -16.01 5.88 -9.50
N ALA A 290 -15.48 5.17 -8.50
CA ALA A 290 -15.77 3.77 -8.25
C ALA A 290 -17.27 3.54 -7.98
N ARG A 291 -17.89 4.37 -7.14
CA ARG A 291 -19.34 4.32 -6.88
C ARG A 291 -20.17 4.62 -8.13
N LEU A 292 -19.77 5.60 -8.94
CA LEU A 292 -20.43 5.90 -10.22
C LEU A 292 -20.31 4.73 -11.22
N ALA A 293 -19.22 3.99 -11.16
CA ALA A 293 -19.01 2.79 -11.96
C ALA A 293 -19.73 1.55 -11.42
N GLY A 294 -20.34 1.62 -10.21
CA GLY A 294 -21.11 0.54 -9.61
C GLY A 294 -20.35 -0.29 -8.57
N ASP A 295 -19.13 0.11 -8.20
CA ASP A 295 -18.38 -0.54 -7.13
C ASP A 295 -18.83 -0.07 -5.73
N GLU A 296 -18.73 -0.95 -4.77
CA GLU A 296 -18.79 -0.60 -3.35
C GLU A 296 -17.42 -0.01 -2.94
N ALA A 297 -17.37 1.28 -2.68
CA ALA A 297 -16.14 1.96 -2.27
C ALA A 297 -16.40 2.99 -1.18
N ASP A 298 -15.45 3.16 -0.26
CA ASP A 298 -15.53 4.12 0.84
C ASP A 298 -14.15 4.68 1.17
N CYS A 299 -14.12 5.91 1.70
CA CYS A 299 -12.90 6.54 2.17
C CYS A 299 -13.10 7.12 3.58
N GLU A 300 -12.32 6.63 4.51
CA GLU A 300 -12.23 7.22 5.83
C GLU A 300 -11.17 8.32 5.83
N VAL A 301 -11.63 9.56 6.05
CA VAL A 301 -10.77 10.75 6.09
C VAL A 301 -10.36 11.03 7.54
N LEU A 302 -9.05 11.06 7.81
CA LEU A 302 -8.48 11.23 9.15
C LEU A 302 -7.93 12.64 9.33
N PRO A 303 -8.62 13.53 10.08
CA PRO A 303 -8.22 14.92 10.25
C PRO A 303 -6.82 15.06 10.85
N GLY A 304 -5.98 15.91 10.26
CA GLY A 304 -4.65 16.25 10.76
C GLY A 304 -3.59 15.14 10.64
N SER A 305 -3.94 13.98 10.14
CA SER A 305 -3.02 12.86 9.97
C SER A 305 -2.18 13.01 8.70
N GLY A 306 -0.88 12.72 8.79
CA GLY A 306 0.06 12.75 7.66
C GLY A 306 0.20 11.37 7.00
N HIS A 307 0.94 11.33 5.89
CA HIS A 307 1.11 10.18 5.02
C HIS A 307 1.48 8.86 5.74
N PHE A 308 2.46 8.93 6.63
CA PHE A 308 2.99 7.74 7.31
C PHE A 308 2.22 7.35 8.58
N ALA A 309 1.24 8.15 9.02
CA ALA A 309 0.41 7.79 10.18
C ALA A 309 -0.40 6.50 9.94
N MET A 310 -0.69 6.19 8.67
CA MET A 310 -1.46 5.02 8.26
C MET A 310 -0.70 3.71 8.45
N ILE A 311 0.64 3.76 8.45
CA ILE A 311 1.51 2.57 8.59
C ILE A 311 2.30 2.59 9.90
N ASP A 312 1.91 3.44 10.84
CA ASP A 312 2.55 3.60 12.16
C ASP A 312 1.66 3.02 13.27
N PRO A 313 1.86 1.78 13.74
CA PRO A 313 1.03 1.18 14.78
C PRO A 313 0.90 2.00 16.07
N PRO A 314 1.94 2.73 16.56
CA PRO A 314 1.79 3.67 17.67
C PRO A 314 0.95 4.92 17.35
N SER A 315 0.54 5.13 16.12
CA SER A 315 -0.29 6.27 15.73
C SER A 315 -1.68 6.20 16.34
N ALA A 316 -2.24 7.35 16.73
CA ALA A 316 -3.61 7.44 17.24
C ALA A 316 -4.68 6.98 16.21
N VAL A 317 -4.32 6.90 14.92
CA VAL A 317 -5.23 6.44 13.86
C VAL A 317 -5.18 4.92 13.64
N TRP A 318 -4.28 4.20 14.29
CA TRP A 318 -4.13 2.76 14.12
C TRP A 318 -5.44 1.96 14.28
N PRO A 319 -6.30 2.20 15.29
CA PRO A 319 -7.57 1.48 15.42
C PRO A 319 -8.48 1.66 14.20
N ARG A 320 -8.40 2.80 13.50
CA ARG A 320 -9.17 3.06 12.29
C ARG A 320 -8.61 2.29 11.09
N VAL A 321 -7.29 2.16 11.03
CA VAL A 321 -6.63 1.32 10.03
C VAL A 321 -7.05 -0.15 10.22
N VAL A 322 -6.97 -0.68 11.44
CA VAL A 322 -7.40 -2.06 11.76
C VAL A 322 -8.87 -2.29 11.40
N ALA A 323 -9.74 -1.33 11.73
CA ALA A 323 -11.17 -1.42 11.39
C ALA A 323 -11.42 -1.52 9.88
N ALA A 324 -10.61 -0.87 9.05
CA ALA A 324 -10.71 -0.98 7.60
C ALA A 324 -10.45 -2.41 7.10
N PHE A 325 -9.49 -3.12 7.69
CA PHE A 325 -9.23 -4.53 7.38
C PHE A 325 -10.35 -5.45 7.89
N GLY A 326 -10.81 -5.25 9.14
CA GLY A 326 -11.90 -6.02 9.72
C GLY A 326 -13.19 -5.94 8.90
N ALA A 327 -13.51 -4.76 8.36
CA ALA A 327 -14.69 -4.58 7.52
C ALA A 327 -14.66 -5.42 6.23
N MET A 328 -13.48 -5.77 5.71
CA MET A 328 -13.35 -6.62 4.52
C MET A 328 -13.60 -8.10 4.82
N THR A 329 -13.29 -8.57 6.03
CA THR A 329 -13.31 -10.00 6.38
C THR A 329 -14.59 -10.44 7.09
N THR A 330 -15.34 -9.52 7.71
CA THR A 330 -16.58 -9.83 8.48
C THR A 330 -17.84 -9.97 7.62
N GLY A 331 -17.73 -9.89 6.29
CA GLY A 331 -18.85 -10.15 5.37
C GLY A 331 -19.88 -9.02 5.28
N ALA A 332 -19.62 -7.85 5.84
CA ALA A 332 -20.50 -6.67 5.74
C ALA A 332 -20.63 -6.10 4.30
N GLY A 333 -19.90 -6.65 3.34
CA GLY A 333 -19.89 -6.26 1.93
C GLY A 333 -20.18 -7.39 0.93
N ARG A 334 -20.75 -8.53 1.31
CA ARG A 334 -21.13 -9.55 0.33
C ARG A 334 -22.45 -9.15 -0.36
N PRO A 335 -22.47 -8.95 -1.70
CA PRO A 335 -23.71 -8.85 -2.44
C PRO A 335 -24.43 -10.22 -2.38
N GLY A 336 -25.46 -10.33 -1.55
CA GLY A 336 -26.26 -11.56 -1.44
C GLY A 336 -26.86 -11.86 -0.08
N SER A 337 -26.44 -11.22 1.01
CA SER A 337 -27.11 -11.38 2.32
C SER A 337 -28.22 -10.32 2.53
N ARG A 338 -29.23 -10.31 1.66
CA ARG A 338 -30.52 -9.77 2.09
C ARG A 338 -31.07 -10.70 3.18
N PRO A 339 -31.48 -10.20 4.34
CA PRO A 339 -32.24 -10.99 5.28
C PRO A 339 -33.49 -11.48 4.56
N ALA A 340 -33.82 -12.76 4.71
CA ALA A 340 -35.05 -13.33 4.19
C ALA A 340 -36.20 -12.48 4.68
N ASP A 341 -37.03 -12.01 3.75
CA ASP A 341 -38.26 -11.29 4.02
C ASP A 341 -39.20 -12.25 4.78
N PRO A 342 -39.58 -11.98 6.04
CA PRO A 342 -40.42 -12.88 6.80
C PRO A 342 -41.89 -12.89 6.33
N ASP A 343 -42.27 -12.11 5.30
CA ASP A 343 -43.66 -11.96 4.83
C ASP A 343 -43.95 -12.59 3.45
N ARG A 344 -43.23 -13.65 3.05
CA ARG A 344 -43.66 -14.51 1.95
C ARG A 344 -44.13 -15.86 2.46
N SER A 345 -45.34 -15.88 2.91
CA SER A 345 -46.18 -17.08 3.02
C SER A 345 -47.45 -16.90 2.19
#